data_8cb0b432abe3d11b9f15e6657e2005f2
#
_entry.id   8cb0b432abe3d11b9f15e6657e2005f2
#
_cell.length_a   1.000
_cell.length_b   1.000
_cell.length_c   1.000
_cell.angle_alpha   90.00
_cell.angle_beta   90.00
_cell.angle_gamma   90.00
#
_symmetry.space_group_name_H-M   'P 1'
#
loop_
_entity.id
_entity.type
_entity.pdbx_description
1 polymer ?
#
loop_
_entity_poly.entity_id
_entity_poly.type
_entity_poly.pdbx_seq_one_letter_code
_entity_poly.pdbx_strand_id
1 'polypeptide(L)'
;MSDNTVTLHTEPSHAQLRIAIYSDRPQLREDVHSAFGTSIAPDLPAVDVIDFATGPALIRALHNKELDLCVLDGETAPLGGMGLSYQINAEIDDHPPLLVLLQRRDDAWLSTWSKADAVYLLPVDPISLPRAAAALLRPEIGKPRRYQRHRQTYCTAAYKRTS
;
A
#
# COMPACT_ATOMS: atom_id res chain seq x y z
N MET A 1 17.50 50.41 0.84
CA MET A 1 18.07 49.05 0.95
C MET A 1 16.90 48.14 1.30
N SER A 2 16.40 47.44 0.33
CA SER A 2 15.23 46.58 0.47
C SER A 2 15.69 45.14 0.58
N ASP A 3 15.67 44.62 1.80
CA ASP A 3 15.88 43.18 2.04
C ASP A 3 14.62 42.44 1.59
N ASN A 4 14.72 41.88 0.41
CA ASN A 4 13.69 41.02 -0.14
C ASN A 4 13.95 39.56 0.35
N THR A 5 13.64 39.30 1.60
CA THR A 5 13.66 37.94 2.12
C THR A 5 12.48 37.18 1.52
N VAL A 6 12.73 36.52 0.40
CA VAL A 6 11.79 35.54 -0.16
C VAL A 6 11.80 34.35 0.80
N THR A 7 10.81 34.31 1.67
CA THR A 7 10.50 33.12 2.45
C THR A 7 9.95 32.10 1.48
N LEU A 8 10.82 31.19 1.02
CA LEU A 8 10.39 29.99 0.33
C LEU A 8 9.57 29.16 1.33
N HIS A 9 8.27 29.31 1.29
CA HIS A 9 7.39 28.32 1.86
C HIS A 9 7.61 27.03 1.08
N THR A 10 8.56 26.22 1.58
CA THR A 10 8.69 24.85 1.16
C THR A 10 7.42 24.16 1.66
N GLU A 11 6.44 23.99 0.77
CA GLU A 11 5.37 23.02 0.97
C GLU A 11 6.03 21.74 1.48
N PRO A 12 5.46 21.04 2.47
CA PRO A 12 6.00 19.77 2.91
C PRO A 12 5.90 18.81 1.73
N SER A 13 6.93 18.78 0.90
CA SER A 13 7.19 17.66 0.02
C SER A 13 7.03 16.41 0.89
N HIS A 14 6.21 15.45 0.47
CA HIS A 14 6.08 14.18 1.15
C HIS A 14 7.49 13.58 1.29
N ALA A 15 8.16 13.90 2.40
CA ALA A 15 9.55 13.50 2.62
C ALA A 15 9.67 11.96 2.67
N GLN A 16 8.56 11.29 2.97
CA GLN A 16 8.48 9.83 3.03
C GLN A 16 7.09 9.35 2.60
N LEU A 17 7.06 8.21 1.90
CA LEU A 17 5.83 7.47 1.63
C LEU A 17 5.48 6.63 2.84
N ARG A 18 4.25 6.72 3.31
CA ARG A 18 3.78 5.96 4.47
C ARG A 18 2.98 4.75 3.99
N ILE A 19 3.52 3.57 4.25
CA ILE A 19 2.95 2.30 3.82
C ILE A 19 2.45 1.54 5.04
N ALA A 20 1.15 1.24 5.08
CA ALA A 20 0.60 0.38 6.12
C ALA A 20 0.83 -1.09 5.80
N ILE A 21 1.22 -1.88 6.79
CA ILE A 21 1.09 -3.34 6.76
C ILE A 21 0.06 -3.78 7.80
N TYR A 22 -1.03 -4.37 7.33
CA TYR A 22 -2.07 -4.96 8.17
C TYR A 22 -1.90 -6.46 8.24
N SER A 23 -1.48 -6.97 9.38
CA SER A 23 -1.33 -8.40 9.64
C SER A 23 -1.26 -8.65 11.15
N ASP A 24 -1.88 -9.74 11.61
CA ASP A 24 -1.73 -10.26 12.97
C ASP A 24 -0.50 -11.18 13.12
N ARG A 25 0.21 -11.45 12.01
CA ARG A 25 1.41 -12.31 11.96
C ARG A 25 2.68 -11.47 12.06
N PRO A 26 3.41 -11.49 13.20
CA PRO A 26 4.63 -10.71 13.37
C PRO A 26 5.70 -11.00 12.31
N GLN A 27 5.89 -12.28 11.95
CA GLN A 27 6.88 -12.66 10.95
C GLN A 27 6.59 -12.06 9.58
N LEU A 28 5.33 -12.04 9.15
CA LEU A 28 4.98 -11.44 7.88
C LEU A 28 5.24 -9.92 7.87
N ARG A 29 4.96 -9.24 8.99
CA ARG A 29 5.29 -7.81 9.11
C ARG A 29 6.80 -7.60 8.97
N GLU A 30 7.62 -8.39 9.66
CA GLU A 30 9.08 -8.32 9.55
C GLU A 30 9.57 -8.59 8.13
N ASP A 31 9.01 -9.57 7.44
CA ASP A 31 9.35 -9.90 6.05
C ASP A 31 9.05 -8.72 5.11
N VAL A 32 7.91 -8.06 5.31
CA VAL A 32 7.54 -6.85 4.54
C VAL A 32 8.47 -5.69 4.86
N HIS A 33 8.77 -5.43 6.13
CA HIS A 33 9.75 -4.41 6.53
C HIS A 33 11.13 -4.66 5.88
N SER A 34 11.59 -5.90 5.89
CA SER A 34 12.86 -6.28 5.29
C SER A 34 12.86 -6.11 3.78
N ALA A 35 11.75 -6.45 3.11
CA ALA A 35 11.65 -6.33 1.67
C ALA A 35 11.59 -4.87 1.21
N PHE A 36 10.90 -4.00 1.94
CA PHE A 36 10.78 -2.58 1.58
C PHE A 36 12.00 -1.76 2.00
N GLY A 37 12.63 -2.10 3.13
CA GLY A 37 13.73 -1.32 3.67
C GLY A 37 13.35 0.16 3.83
N THR A 38 14.22 1.03 3.38
CA THR A 38 14.00 2.49 3.38
C THR A 38 13.62 3.04 1.99
N SER A 39 13.67 2.21 0.95
CA SER A 39 13.37 2.60 -0.43
C SER A 39 12.91 1.39 -1.24
N ILE A 40 11.79 1.53 -1.91
CA ILE A 40 11.23 0.47 -2.78
C ILE A 40 11.59 0.65 -4.25
N ALA A 41 11.99 1.84 -4.66
CA ALA A 41 12.46 2.14 -6.00
C ALA A 41 13.30 3.42 -6.01
N PRO A 42 14.30 3.54 -6.92
CA PRO A 42 15.17 4.73 -6.99
C PRO A 42 14.42 6.02 -7.36
N ASP A 43 13.32 5.90 -8.08
CA ASP A 43 12.48 7.01 -8.56
C ASP A 43 11.39 7.43 -7.59
N LEU A 44 11.29 6.77 -6.43
CA LEU A 44 10.30 7.08 -5.40
C LEU A 44 10.95 7.62 -4.13
N PRO A 45 10.22 8.45 -3.36
CA PRO A 45 10.69 8.87 -2.04
C PRO A 45 10.99 7.69 -1.11
N ALA A 46 11.75 7.96 -0.06
CA ALA A 46 11.94 6.99 1.02
C ALA A 46 10.61 6.52 1.60
N VAL A 47 10.58 5.32 2.13
CA VAL A 47 9.36 4.73 2.70
C VAL A 47 9.46 4.59 4.22
N ASP A 48 8.32 4.75 4.87
CA ASP A 48 8.09 4.46 6.28
C ASP A 48 6.97 3.41 6.37
N VAL A 49 7.29 2.22 6.87
CA VAL A 49 6.35 1.11 6.99
C VAL A 49 5.75 1.11 8.40
N ILE A 50 4.43 1.15 8.49
CA ILE A 50 3.68 1.28 9.73
C ILE A 50 2.82 0.04 9.95
N ASP A 51 2.98 -0.58 11.11
CA ASP A 51 2.27 -1.80 11.48
C ASP A 51 0.86 -1.52 12.01
N PHE A 52 -0.10 -2.29 11.50
CA PHE A 52 -1.47 -2.32 12.01
C PHE A 52 -1.88 -3.77 12.30
N ALA A 53 -2.18 -4.03 13.56
CA ALA A 53 -2.67 -5.34 14.00
C ALA A 53 -4.20 -5.46 13.95
N THR A 54 -4.92 -4.34 13.84
CA THR A 54 -6.39 -4.31 13.87
C THR A 54 -6.96 -3.46 12.75
N GLY A 55 -8.10 -3.90 12.19
CA GLY A 55 -8.84 -3.16 11.16
C GLY A 55 -9.27 -1.76 11.59
N PRO A 56 -9.86 -1.57 12.79
CA PRO A 56 -10.26 -0.24 13.27
C PRO A 56 -9.12 0.77 13.35
N ALA A 57 -7.91 0.33 13.74
CA ALA A 57 -6.75 1.21 13.77
C ALA A 57 -6.34 1.67 12.38
N LEU A 58 -6.34 0.76 11.40
CA LEU A 58 -6.07 1.08 10.01
C LEU A 58 -7.13 2.02 9.42
N ILE A 59 -8.40 1.74 9.63
CA ILE A 59 -9.52 2.58 9.14
C ILE A 59 -9.37 4.01 9.67
N ARG A 60 -9.01 4.18 10.94
CA ARG A 60 -8.80 5.49 11.56
C ARG A 60 -7.64 6.26 10.91
N ALA A 61 -6.52 5.59 10.63
CA ALA A 61 -5.39 6.19 9.93
C ALA A 61 -5.76 6.60 8.49
N LEU A 62 -6.61 5.82 7.82
CA LEU A 62 -7.13 6.13 6.49
C LEU A 62 -8.03 7.37 6.49
N HIS A 63 -8.91 7.50 7.47
CA HIS A 63 -9.73 8.72 7.62
C HIS A 63 -8.89 9.97 7.85
N ASN A 64 -7.78 9.84 8.55
CA ASN A 64 -6.82 10.92 8.79
C ASN A 64 -5.92 11.21 7.56
N LYS A 65 -6.06 10.44 6.48
CA LYS A 65 -5.22 10.55 5.26
C LYS A 65 -3.72 10.46 5.52
N GLU A 66 -3.34 9.57 6.41
CA GLU A 66 -1.96 9.40 6.85
C GLU A 66 -1.15 8.44 6.00
N LEU A 67 -1.77 7.70 5.07
CA LEU A 67 -1.18 6.56 4.37
C LEU A 67 -1.18 6.78 2.84
N ASP A 68 -0.15 6.26 2.19
CA ASP A 68 0.03 6.30 0.73
C ASP A 68 -0.22 4.95 0.05
N LEU A 69 -0.09 3.85 0.80
CA LEU A 69 -0.36 2.48 0.34
C LEU A 69 -0.79 1.63 1.53
N CYS A 70 -1.71 0.71 1.32
CA CYS A 70 -2.05 -0.33 2.30
C CYS A 70 -1.71 -1.71 1.76
N VAL A 71 -0.87 -2.43 2.47
CA VAL A 71 -0.57 -3.85 2.26
C VAL A 71 -1.38 -4.65 3.27
N LEU A 72 -2.29 -5.49 2.77
CA LEU A 72 -3.29 -6.18 3.58
C LEU A 72 -3.07 -7.69 3.52
N ASP A 73 -2.80 -8.30 4.67
CA ASP A 73 -2.66 -9.75 4.79
C ASP A 73 -4.03 -10.43 4.67
N GLY A 74 -4.21 -11.25 3.64
CA GLY A 74 -5.45 -11.97 3.38
C GLY A 74 -5.87 -12.95 4.48
N GLU A 75 -4.92 -13.42 5.29
CA GLU A 75 -5.14 -14.44 6.32
C GLU A 75 -5.30 -13.85 7.74
N THR A 76 -5.27 -12.54 7.90
CA THR A 76 -5.42 -11.89 9.22
C THR A 76 -6.78 -12.17 9.84
N ALA A 77 -6.80 -12.50 11.12
CA ALA A 77 -8.01 -12.68 11.90
C ALA A 77 -8.30 -11.45 12.80
N PRO A 78 -9.56 -11.14 13.12
CA PRO A 78 -10.79 -11.81 12.70
C PRO A 78 -11.26 -11.40 11.29
N LEU A 79 -10.73 -10.32 10.70
CA LEU A 79 -11.07 -9.84 9.36
C LEU A 79 -9.85 -9.92 8.46
N GLY A 80 -9.89 -10.80 7.46
CA GLY A 80 -8.84 -10.93 6.47
C GLY A 80 -8.71 -9.69 5.58
N GLY A 81 -7.53 -9.53 4.97
CA GLY A 81 -7.22 -8.37 4.13
C GLY A 81 -8.19 -8.17 2.97
N MET A 82 -8.78 -9.24 2.44
CA MET A 82 -9.80 -9.12 1.38
C MET A 82 -11.10 -8.52 1.89
N GLY A 83 -11.57 -8.97 3.05
CA GLY A 83 -12.77 -8.39 3.69
C GLY A 83 -12.55 -6.93 4.08
N LEU A 84 -11.37 -6.63 4.62
CA LEU A 84 -11.00 -5.26 4.97
C LEU A 84 -10.86 -4.37 3.72
N SER A 85 -10.30 -4.88 2.63
CA SER A 85 -10.25 -4.16 1.35
C SER A 85 -11.64 -3.82 0.83
N TYR A 86 -12.57 -4.78 0.90
CA TYR A 86 -13.97 -4.53 0.54
C TYR A 86 -14.59 -3.43 1.41
N GLN A 87 -14.39 -3.51 2.73
CA GLN A 87 -14.89 -2.51 3.68
C GLN A 87 -14.32 -1.12 3.41
N ILE A 88 -13.02 -1.01 3.20
CA ILE A 88 -12.35 0.26 2.87
C ILE A 88 -12.96 0.88 1.61
N ASN A 89 -13.14 0.08 0.56
CA ASN A 89 -13.76 0.55 -0.68
C ASN A 89 -15.22 1.00 -0.51
N ALA A 90 -15.94 0.40 0.43
CA ALA A 90 -17.35 0.74 0.68
C ALA A 90 -17.50 2.01 1.53
N GLU A 91 -16.58 2.24 2.48
CA GLU A 91 -16.71 3.29 3.49
C GLU A 91 -15.85 4.52 3.22
N ILE A 92 -14.75 4.40 2.47
CA ILE A 92 -13.77 5.47 2.29
C ILE A 92 -13.57 5.72 0.80
N ASP A 93 -14.14 6.81 0.30
CA ASP A 93 -14.06 7.15 -1.13
C ASP A 93 -12.63 7.47 -1.59
N ASP A 94 -11.87 8.16 -0.74
CA ASP A 94 -10.52 8.65 -1.02
C ASP A 94 -9.46 7.81 -0.29
N HIS A 95 -9.49 6.48 -0.43
CA HIS A 95 -8.47 5.61 0.15
C HIS A 95 -7.24 5.44 -0.75
N PRO A 96 -6.05 5.14 -0.18
CA PRO A 96 -4.87 4.81 -0.96
C PRO A 96 -5.03 3.48 -1.71
N PRO A 97 -4.12 3.18 -2.66
CA PRO A 97 -4.06 1.86 -3.28
C PRO A 97 -4.00 0.74 -2.23
N LEU A 98 -4.69 -0.36 -2.53
CA LEU A 98 -4.78 -1.54 -1.67
C LEU A 98 -4.10 -2.72 -2.34
N LEU A 99 -3.07 -3.26 -1.71
CA LEU A 99 -2.35 -4.46 -2.12
C LEU A 99 -2.66 -5.59 -1.15
N VAL A 100 -3.35 -6.63 -1.62
CA VAL A 100 -3.68 -7.78 -0.78
C VAL A 100 -2.66 -8.89 -0.98
N LEU A 101 -2.13 -9.41 0.14
CA LEU A 101 -1.24 -10.56 0.16
C LEU A 101 -2.07 -11.84 0.26
N LEU A 102 -1.88 -12.77 -0.67
CA LEU A 102 -2.59 -14.05 -0.72
C LEU A 102 -1.62 -15.20 -0.53
N GLN A 103 -2.05 -16.24 0.19
CA GLN A 103 -1.27 -17.45 0.40
C GLN A 103 -1.50 -18.49 -0.71
N ARG A 104 -2.65 -18.46 -1.35
CA ARG A 104 -3.06 -19.43 -2.38
C ARG A 104 -3.41 -18.74 -3.68
N ARG A 105 -2.97 -19.33 -4.79
CA ARG A 105 -3.35 -18.89 -6.14
C ARG A 105 -4.85 -18.98 -6.41
N ASP A 106 -5.48 -20.01 -5.85
CA ASP A 106 -6.90 -20.27 -6.05
C ASP A 106 -7.79 -19.16 -5.45
N ASP A 107 -7.24 -18.37 -4.52
CA ASP A 107 -7.95 -17.23 -3.94
C ASP A 107 -7.85 -15.95 -4.77
N ALA A 108 -7.06 -15.94 -5.85
CA ALA A 108 -6.85 -14.75 -6.68
C ALA A 108 -8.14 -14.21 -7.33
N TRP A 109 -9.13 -15.07 -7.60
CA TRP A 109 -10.43 -14.63 -8.12
C TRP A 109 -11.21 -13.75 -7.12
N LEU A 110 -10.95 -13.92 -5.82
CA LEU A 110 -11.54 -13.10 -4.76
C LEU A 110 -11.03 -11.64 -4.79
N SER A 111 -9.93 -11.38 -5.50
CA SER A 111 -9.42 -10.03 -5.67
C SER A 111 -10.43 -9.09 -6.32
N THR A 112 -11.18 -9.59 -7.30
CA THR A 112 -12.25 -8.84 -7.95
C THR A 112 -13.37 -8.49 -6.97
N TRP A 113 -13.71 -9.44 -6.10
CA TRP A 113 -14.73 -9.22 -5.07
C TRP A 113 -14.25 -8.24 -3.99
N SER A 114 -13.00 -8.36 -3.56
CA SER A 114 -12.41 -7.50 -2.53
C SER A 114 -12.16 -6.06 -2.99
N LYS A 115 -12.22 -5.82 -4.31
CA LYS A 115 -11.90 -4.53 -4.94
C LYS A 115 -10.50 -4.02 -4.60
N ALA A 116 -9.56 -4.92 -4.33
CA ALA A 116 -8.15 -4.57 -4.18
C ALA A 116 -7.58 -4.06 -5.52
N ASP A 117 -6.64 -3.11 -5.45
CA ASP A 117 -5.98 -2.57 -6.65
C ASP A 117 -4.96 -3.56 -7.22
N ALA A 118 -4.37 -4.37 -6.37
CA ALA A 118 -3.51 -5.48 -6.76
C ALA A 118 -3.52 -6.61 -5.73
N VAL A 119 -3.10 -7.78 -6.15
CA VAL A 119 -2.84 -8.93 -5.28
C VAL A 119 -1.41 -9.40 -5.49
N TYR A 120 -0.81 -9.84 -4.39
CA TYR A 120 0.53 -10.40 -4.35
C TYR A 120 0.49 -11.78 -3.71
N LEU A 121 1.13 -12.75 -4.34
CA LEU A 121 1.18 -14.12 -3.85
C LEU A 121 2.40 -14.33 -2.95
N LEU A 122 2.15 -14.73 -1.70
CA LEU A 122 3.21 -15.10 -0.76
C LEU A 122 4.02 -16.34 -1.25
N PRO A 123 5.28 -16.50 -0.83
CA PRO A 123 6.00 -15.75 0.20
C PRO A 123 6.51 -14.38 -0.28
N VAL A 124 6.87 -13.53 0.68
CA VAL A 124 7.48 -12.23 0.39
C VAL A 124 8.83 -12.42 -0.32
N ASP A 125 8.96 -11.79 -1.47
CA ASP A 125 10.22 -11.72 -2.21
C ASP A 125 10.75 -10.28 -2.19
N PRO A 126 12.03 -10.06 -1.84
CA PRO A 126 12.59 -8.73 -1.63
C PRO A 126 12.72 -7.90 -2.92
N ILE A 127 12.47 -8.49 -4.07
CA ILE A 127 12.51 -7.80 -5.37
C ILE A 127 11.10 -7.57 -5.90
N SER A 128 10.28 -8.61 -5.93
CA SER A 128 8.95 -8.55 -6.57
C SER A 128 7.93 -7.78 -5.74
N LEU A 129 7.95 -7.88 -4.40
CA LEU A 129 7.02 -7.13 -3.56
C LEU A 129 7.25 -5.61 -3.64
N PRO A 130 8.48 -5.09 -3.51
CA PRO A 130 8.73 -3.67 -3.72
C PRO A 130 8.33 -3.18 -5.12
N ARG A 131 8.55 -3.98 -6.16
CA ARG A 131 8.10 -3.64 -7.52
C ARG A 131 6.59 -3.52 -7.64
N ALA A 132 5.84 -4.43 -7.02
CA ALA A 132 4.38 -4.38 -7.00
C ALA A 132 3.88 -3.12 -6.27
N ALA A 133 4.46 -2.80 -5.13
CA ALA A 133 4.15 -1.58 -4.38
C ALA A 133 4.50 -0.31 -5.18
N ALA A 134 5.67 -0.26 -5.80
CA ALA A 134 6.11 0.87 -6.61
C ALA A 134 5.17 1.11 -7.81
N ALA A 135 4.70 0.05 -8.45
CA ALA A 135 3.74 0.16 -9.57
C ALA A 135 2.42 0.82 -9.14
N LEU A 136 1.96 0.58 -7.92
CA LEU A 136 0.77 1.21 -7.37
C LEU A 136 1.01 2.67 -6.94
N LEU A 137 2.20 2.98 -6.45
CA LEU A 137 2.54 4.30 -5.93
C LEU A 137 2.92 5.32 -7.00
N ARG A 138 3.55 4.91 -8.11
CA ARG A 138 3.98 5.83 -9.17
C ARG A 138 2.87 6.71 -9.73
N PRO A 139 1.65 6.21 -10.00
CA PRO A 139 0.56 7.06 -10.46
C PRO A 139 0.10 8.09 -9.42
N GLU A 140 0.43 7.88 -8.15
CA GLU A 140 -0.01 8.71 -7.02
C GLU A 140 1.01 9.81 -6.64
N ILE A 141 2.24 9.73 -7.14
CA ILE A 141 3.28 10.72 -6.85
C ILE A 141 2.89 12.08 -7.42
N GLY A 142 3.00 13.11 -6.59
CA GLY A 142 2.64 14.50 -6.95
C GLY A 142 1.16 14.82 -6.83
N LYS A 143 0.31 13.85 -6.49
CA LYS A 143 -1.09 14.11 -6.17
C LYS A 143 -1.23 14.43 -4.68
N PRO A 144 -2.14 15.34 -4.29
CA PRO A 144 -2.54 15.43 -2.90
C PRO A 144 -3.04 14.05 -2.45
N ARG A 145 -2.89 13.69 -1.18
CA ARG A 145 -3.42 12.43 -0.60
C ARG A 145 -4.96 12.37 -0.68
N ARG A 146 -5.47 12.53 -1.88
CA ARG A 146 -6.86 12.35 -2.28
C ARG A 146 -6.85 11.32 -3.38
N TYR A 147 -7.16 10.09 -3.04
CA TYR A 147 -7.12 8.98 -3.96
C TYR A 147 -8.40 8.94 -4.77
N GLN A 148 -8.28 9.16 -6.07
CA GLN A 148 -9.43 8.99 -6.96
C GLN A 148 -9.62 7.50 -7.24
N ARG A 149 -10.82 7.01 -6.94
CA ARG A 149 -11.30 5.75 -7.47
C ARG A 149 -11.15 5.78 -8.99
N HIS A 150 -10.23 5.11 -9.56
CA HIS A 150 -10.38 4.47 -10.88
C HIS A 150 -9.12 3.77 -11.32
N ARG A 151 -9.32 2.53 -11.60
CA ARG A 151 -8.63 1.52 -12.41
C ARG A 151 -8.18 0.33 -11.57
N GLN A 152 -8.99 -0.70 -11.65
CA GLN A 152 -8.51 -2.06 -11.54
C GLN A 152 -7.43 -2.26 -12.61
N THR A 153 -6.21 -2.01 -12.25
CA THR A 153 -5.06 -2.45 -13.04
C THR A 153 -4.60 -3.75 -12.39
N TYR A 154 -5.00 -4.84 -12.98
CA TYR A 154 -4.45 -6.14 -12.62
C TYR A 154 -2.95 -6.08 -12.87
N CYS A 155 -2.18 -5.90 -11.82
CA CYS A 155 -0.74 -6.03 -11.90
C CYS A 155 -0.40 -7.53 -11.91
N THR A 156 -0.49 -8.12 -13.10
CA THR A 156 -0.06 -9.50 -13.38
C THR A 156 1.45 -9.64 -13.42
N ALA A 157 2.20 -8.70 -12.84
CA ALA A 157 3.67 -8.69 -12.88
C ALA A 157 4.31 -9.84 -12.09
N ALA A 158 3.55 -10.61 -11.32
CA ALA A 158 4.07 -11.79 -10.61
C ALA A 158 3.80 -13.13 -11.34
N TYR A 159 3.21 -13.10 -12.55
CA TYR A 159 2.91 -14.30 -13.31
C TYR A 159 3.79 -14.41 -14.56
N LYS A 160 5.09 -14.60 -14.41
CA LYS A 160 5.89 -15.24 -15.46
C LYS A 160 6.02 -16.73 -15.13
N ARG A 161 5.32 -17.53 -15.96
CA ARG A 161 5.59 -18.96 -16.10
C ARG A 161 7.10 -19.17 -16.24
N THR A 162 7.69 -19.91 -15.35
CA THR A 162 8.85 -20.74 -15.67
C THR A 162 8.32 -22.02 -16.28
N SER A 163 8.47 -22.11 -17.58
CA SER A 163 8.38 -23.39 -18.29
C SER A 163 9.60 -24.19 -17.98
#